data_22d14d365c2acf4ec5cfce7b5f4eac38
#
_entry.id   22d14d365c2acf4ec5cfce7b5f4eac38
#
_cell.length_a   1.000
_cell.length_b   1.000
_cell.length_c   1.000
_cell.angle_alpha   90.00
_cell.angle_beta   90.00
_cell.angle_gamma   90.00
#
_symmetry.space_group_name_H-M   'P 1'
#
loop_
_entity.id
_entity.type
_entity.pdbx_description
1 polymer ?
#
loop_
_entity_poly.entity_id
_entity_poly.type
_entity_poly.pdbx_seq_one_letter_code
_entity_poly.pdbx_strand_id
1 'polypeptide(L)'
;MRQLIKYGKKRLKKAAAGNDFFQKVPEELPQEDLTAWYLRNFGRIINTDCAKMAFIKDGYMPYDPESVAKFHPDSSAVVKLLISKMFAEISPGKTVIFMAGGNGSGKSTFCDGIRPYLEGDWVIDATLASLEAAHRTLEEVFAIGANAVIIHIIRDPEEAWENGVLKRAAHGSHCTPRNVFEFTHKTVADNVATLEQEFASKGLQVYRIENK
;
A
#
# COMPACT_ATOMS: atom_id res chain seq x y z
N MET A 1 10.95 12.72 6.87
CA MET A 1 9.52 12.73 6.47
C MET A 1 9.15 13.84 5.49
N ARG A 2 9.35 15.15 5.77
CA ARG A 2 8.95 16.26 4.85
C ARG A 2 9.46 16.07 3.40
N GLN A 3 10.69 15.60 3.24
CA GLN A 3 11.30 15.38 1.93
C GLN A 3 10.66 14.20 1.18
N LEU A 4 10.35 13.10 1.86
CA LEU A 4 9.60 11.97 1.28
C LEU A 4 8.24 12.42 0.78
N ILE A 5 7.50 13.20 1.57
CA ILE A 5 6.20 13.75 1.16
C ILE A 5 6.32 14.61 -0.11
N LYS A 6 7.37 15.42 -0.21
CA LYS A 6 7.63 16.23 -1.42
C LYS A 6 7.83 15.34 -2.68
N TYR A 7 8.60 14.27 -2.56
CA TYR A 7 8.84 13.35 -3.67
C TYR A 7 7.57 12.58 -4.07
N GLY A 8 6.82 12.07 -3.11
CA GLY A 8 5.55 11.41 -3.36
C GLY A 8 4.54 12.32 -4.04
N LYS A 9 4.36 13.57 -3.56
CA LYS A 9 3.50 14.58 -4.20
C LYS A 9 3.94 14.92 -5.62
N LYS A 10 5.25 15.01 -5.88
CA LYS A 10 5.78 15.23 -7.24
C LYS A 10 5.41 14.07 -8.18
N ARG A 11 5.45 12.84 -7.68
CA ARG A 11 5.07 11.65 -8.46
C ARG A 11 3.58 11.63 -8.77
N LEU A 12 2.71 11.96 -7.80
CA LEU A 12 1.26 12.08 -8.02
C LEU A 12 0.94 13.08 -9.13
N LYS A 13 1.51 14.29 -9.07
CA LYS A 13 1.32 15.31 -10.12
C LYS A 13 1.76 14.83 -11.51
N LYS A 14 2.87 14.08 -11.59
CA LYS A 14 3.35 13.53 -12.85
C LYS A 14 2.42 12.45 -13.40
N ALA A 15 1.83 11.61 -12.56
CA ALA A 15 0.87 10.60 -12.95
C ALA A 15 -0.45 11.22 -13.44
N ALA A 16 -0.94 12.27 -12.76
CA ALA A 16 -2.12 13.03 -13.20
C ALA A 16 -1.94 13.65 -14.59
N ALA A 17 -0.69 13.98 -14.97
CA ALA A 17 -0.36 14.47 -16.31
C ALA A 17 -0.26 13.36 -17.40
N GLY A 18 -0.75 12.14 -17.12
CA GLY A 18 -0.83 11.05 -18.10
C GLY A 18 0.39 10.10 -18.14
N ASN A 19 1.35 10.25 -17.24
CA ASN A 19 2.44 9.29 -17.09
C ASN A 19 1.96 8.14 -16.17
N ASP A 20 1.24 7.18 -16.74
CA ASP A 20 0.73 6.02 -16.03
C ASP A 20 1.88 5.11 -15.57
N PHE A 21 1.89 4.80 -14.29
CA PHE A 21 2.73 3.78 -13.72
C PHE A 21 1.91 2.51 -13.52
N PHE A 22 2.21 1.48 -14.30
CA PHE A 22 1.68 0.13 -14.09
C PHE A 22 2.73 -0.69 -13.37
N GLN A 23 2.30 -1.49 -12.41
CA GLN A 23 3.19 -2.47 -11.80
C GLN A 23 3.68 -3.43 -12.90
N LYS A 24 4.99 -3.41 -13.15
CA LYS A 24 5.58 -4.37 -14.08
C LYS A 24 5.51 -5.76 -13.47
N VAL A 25 5.11 -6.73 -14.27
CA VAL A 25 5.27 -8.14 -13.92
C VAL A 25 6.76 -8.42 -13.75
N PRO A 26 7.21 -8.98 -12.63
CA PRO A 26 8.62 -9.35 -12.47
C PRO A 26 9.08 -10.34 -13.54
N GLU A 27 10.29 -10.17 -14.05
CA GLU A 27 10.87 -11.06 -15.05
C GLU A 27 11.11 -12.47 -14.46
N GLU A 28 11.49 -12.53 -13.19
CA GLU A 28 11.68 -13.77 -12.46
C GLU A 28 10.52 -14.02 -11.51
N LEU A 29 9.92 -15.20 -11.60
CA LEU A 29 8.88 -15.67 -10.68
C LEU A 29 9.50 -16.51 -9.54
N PRO A 30 8.85 -16.54 -8.37
CA PRO A 30 9.41 -17.22 -7.20
C PRO A 30 9.57 -18.73 -7.46
N GLN A 31 10.71 -19.29 -7.09
CA GLN A 31 10.96 -20.74 -7.12
C GLN A 31 10.94 -21.35 -5.72
N GLU A 32 11.45 -20.65 -4.69
CA GLU A 32 11.54 -21.17 -3.32
C GLU A 32 11.10 -20.14 -2.25
N ASP A 33 11.84 -19.06 -2.01
CA ASP A 33 11.54 -18.10 -0.94
C ASP A 33 10.72 -16.91 -1.46
N LEU A 34 9.40 -16.92 -1.21
CA LEU A 34 8.48 -15.87 -1.59
C LEU A 34 8.83 -14.50 -1.00
N THR A 35 9.36 -14.46 0.23
CA THR A 35 9.72 -13.20 0.87
C THR A 35 10.99 -12.61 0.28
N ALA A 36 11.99 -13.43 0.01
CA ALA A 36 13.22 -13.01 -0.66
C ALA A 36 12.94 -12.53 -2.09
N TRP A 37 12.13 -13.28 -2.84
CA TRP A 37 11.68 -12.88 -4.18
C TRP A 37 10.95 -11.53 -4.13
N TYR A 38 10.00 -11.36 -3.19
CA TYR A 38 9.25 -10.13 -3.05
C TYR A 38 10.17 -8.94 -2.79
N LEU A 39 11.09 -9.06 -1.82
CA LEU A 39 12.00 -7.98 -1.46
C LEU A 39 12.95 -7.59 -2.59
N ARG A 40 13.40 -8.54 -3.42
CA ARG A 40 14.20 -8.24 -4.62
C ARG A 40 13.43 -7.41 -5.65
N ASN A 41 12.14 -7.74 -5.86
CA ASN A 41 11.34 -7.12 -6.92
C ASN A 41 10.64 -5.83 -6.49
N PHE A 42 10.17 -5.77 -5.24
CA PHE A 42 9.33 -4.67 -4.75
C PHE A 42 9.96 -3.87 -3.60
N GLY A 43 11.09 -4.33 -3.07
CA GLY A 43 11.76 -3.69 -1.95
C GLY A 43 10.93 -3.75 -0.66
N ARG A 44 11.14 -2.76 0.21
CA ARG A 44 10.49 -2.67 1.52
C ARG A 44 9.11 -2.01 1.49
N ILE A 45 8.41 -2.06 0.35
CA ILE A 45 7.02 -1.59 0.21
C ILE A 45 6.12 -2.82 0.15
N ILE A 46 5.44 -3.12 1.26
CA ILE A 46 4.56 -4.28 1.40
C ILE A 46 3.19 -3.93 0.83
N ASN A 47 2.77 -4.61 -0.24
CA ASN A 47 1.53 -4.39 -0.95
C ASN A 47 0.93 -5.73 -1.41
N THR A 48 -0.35 -5.95 -1.17
CA THR A 48 -1.05 -7.20 -1.49
C THR A 48 -1.12 -7.45 -3.00
N ASP A 49 -1.27 -6.41 -3.82
CA ASP A 49 -1.33 -6.56 -5.28
C ASP A 49 0.04 -6.94 -5.86
N CYS A 50 1.13 -6.43 -5.27
CA CYS A 50 2.48 -6.89 -5.58
C CYS A 50 2.68 -8.36 -5.19
N ALA A 51 2.16 -8.78 -4.04
CA ALA A 51 2.25 -10.16 -3.59
C ALA A 51 1.49 -11.13 -4.52
N LYS A 52 0.36 -10.72 -5.10
CA LYS A 52 -0.38 -11.52 -6.09
C LYS A 52 0.44 -11.87 -7.33
N MET A 53 1.43 -11.03 -7.69
CA MET A 53 2.30 -11.30 -8.85
C MET A 53 3.11 -12.60 -8.72
N ALA A 54 3.31 -13.11 -7.50
CA ALA A 54 3.92 -14.41 -7.28
C ALA A 54 3.14 -15.58 -7.88
N PHE A 55 1.83 -15.41 -8.06
CA PHE A 55 0.89 -16.46 -8.48
C PHE A 55 0.52 -16.42 -9.97
N ILE A 56 1.26 -15.66 -10.80
CA ILE A 56 0.97 -15.58 -12.25
C ILE A 56 1.08 -16.94 -12.92
N LYS A 57 2.05 -17.78 -12.55
CA LYS A 57 2.16 -19.16 -13.06
C LYS A 57 1.02 -20.06 -12.63
N ASP A 58 0.38 -19.76 -11.51
CA ASP A 58 -0.76 -20.49 -10.95
C ASP A 58 -2.10 -19.99 -11.52
N GLY A 59 -2.03 -19.07 -12.51
CA GLY A 59 -3.19 -18.55 -13.24
C GLY A 59 -3.74 -17.24 -12.66
N TYR A 60 -2.99 -16.49 -11.87
CA TYR A 60 -3.40 -15.15 -11.45
C TYR A 60 -3.47 -14.19 -12.65
N MET A 61 -4.62 -13.56 -12.83
CA MET A 61 -4.89 -12.57 -13.87
C MET A 61 -5.29 -11.22 -13.21
N PRO A 62 -4.44 -10.20 -13.26
CA PRO A 62 -4.67 -8.92 -12.55
C PRO A 62 -5.95 -8.18 -12.96
N TYR A 63 -6.36 -8.34 -14.23
CA TYR A 63 -7.52 -7.68 -14.82
C TYR A 63 -8.85 -8.42 -14.63
N ASP A 64 -8.81 -9.63 -14.06
CA ASP A 64 -10.00 -10.45 -13.80
C ASP A 64 -10.41 -10.37 -12.33
N PRO A 65 -11.61 -9.82 -12.00
CA PRO A 65 -12.09 -9.70 -10.62
C PRO A 65 -12.18 -11.03 -9.88
N GLU A 66 -12.55 -12.13 -10.57
CA GLU A 66 -12.66 -13.46 -9.96
C GLU A 66 -11.28 -13.99 -9.60
N SER A 67 -10.31 -13.83 -10.49
CA SER A 67 -8.92 -14.19 -10.23
C SER A 67 -8.34 -13.35 -9.07
N VAL A 68 -8.61 -12.04 -9.04
CA VAL A 68 -8.19 -11.17 -7.93
C VAL A 68 -8.75 -11.64 -6.60
N ALA A 69 -10.02 -12.03 -6.55
CA ALA A 69 -10.66 -12.56 -5.34
C ALA A 69 -10.11 -13.93 -4.95
N LYS A 70 -9.92 -14.84 -5.91
CA LYS A 70 -9.38 -16.18 -5.69
C LYS A 70 -8.00 -16.16 -5.03
N PHE A 71 -7.08 -15.31 -5.51
CA PHE A 71 -5.70 -15.25 -5.01
C PHE A 71 -5.50 -14.25 -3.84
N HIS A 72 -6.57 -13.61 -3.37
CA HIS A 72 -6.46 -12.69 -2.25
C HIS A 72 -6.03 -13.34 -0.93
N PRO A 73 -6.54 -14.52 -0.53
CA PRO A 73 -6.09 -15.20 0.69
C PRO A 73 -4.60 -15.54 0.66
N ASP A 74 -4.10 -16.10 -0.45
CA ASP A 74 -2.70 -16.50 -0.59
C ASP A 74 -1.76 -15.29 -0.56
N SER A 75 -2.12 -14.23 -1.28
CA SER A 75 -1.36 -12.98 -1.26
C SER A 75 -1.38 -12.30 0.12
N SER A 76 -2.46 -12.43 0.86
CA SER A 76 -2.56 -11.95 2.24
C SER A 76 -1.66 -12.75 3.18
N ALA A 77 -1.50 -14.06 2.95
CA ALA A 77 -0.54 -14.88 3.68
C ALA A 77 0.91 -14.42 3.43
N VAL A 78 1.27 -14.15 2.16
CA VAL A 78 2.58 -13.57 1.82
C VAL A 78 2.81 -12.23 2.51
N VAL A 79 1.81 -11.34 2.53
CA VAL A 79 1.89 -10.05 3.22
C VAL A 79 2.13 -10.23 4.72
N LYS A 80 1.47 -11.20 5.38
CA LYS A 80 1.70 -11.52 6.80
C LYS A 80 3.15 -11.96 7.04
N LEU A 81 3.71 -12.81 6.18
CA LEU A 81 5.12 -13.21 6.26
C LEU A 81 6.07 -12.02 6.11
N LEU A 82 5.78 -11.11 5.17
CA LEU A 82 6.57 -9.89 4.97
C LEU A 82 6.49 -8.94 6.17
N ILE A 83 5.32 -8.81 6.81
CA ILE A 83 5.16 -8.02 8.03
C ILE A 83 5.95 -8.66 9.18
N SER A 84 5.89 -9.98 9.33
CA SER A 84 6.71 -10.68 10.34
C SER A 84 8.21 -10.50 10.10
N LYS A 85 8.64 -10.54 8.84
CA LYS A 85 10.04 -10.27 8.46
C LYS A 85 10.42 -8.81 8.73
N MET A 86 9.53 -7.87 8.45
CA MET A 86 9.71 -6.46 8.79
C MET A 86 9.97 -6.30 10.30
N PHE A 87 9.15 -6.91 11.15
CA PHE A 87 9.33 -6.85 12.60
C PHE A 87 10.63 -7.47 13.09
N ALA A 88 11.12 -8.51 12.40
CA ALA A 88 12.41 -9.13 12.72
C ALA A 88 13.63 -8.28 12.30
N GLU A 89 13.47 -7.41 11.30
CA GLU A 89 14.58 -6.63 10.70
C GLU A 89 14.59 -5.16 11.12
N ILE A 90 13.43 -4.61 11.53
CA ILE A 90 13.35 -3.19 11.85
C ILE A 90 14.03 -2.89 13.20
N SER A 91 14.86 -1.86 13.21
CA SER A 91 15.55 -1.42 14.43
C SER A 91 14.79 -0.27 15.10
N PRO A 92 14.93 -0.10 16.43
CA PRO A 92 14.41 1.08 17.12
C PRO A 92 14.82 2.38 16.44
N GLY A 93 13.90 3.35 16.43
CA GLY A 93 14.10 4.65 15.78
C GLY A 93 13.92 4.68 14.26
N LYS A 94 13.82 3.52 13.58
CA LYS A 94 13.41 3.46 12.17
C LYS A 94 11.93 3.72 12.03
N THR A 95 11.48 4.02 10.82
CA THR A 95 10.08 4.41 10.55
C THR A 95 9.36 3.33 9.76
N VAL A 96 8.13 3.00 10.19
CA VAL A 96 7.15 2.28 9.38
C VAL A 96 6.13 3.29 8.86
N ILE A 97 6.00 3.38 7.55
CA ILE A 97 5.07 4.27 6.87
C ILE A 97 3.84 3.45 6.49
N PHE A 98 2.69 3.82 7.01
CA PHE A 98 1.40 3.26 6.65
C PHE A 98 0.76 4.15 5.59
N MET A 99 0.49 3.60 4.41
CA MET A 99 -0.34 4.29 3.44
C MET A 99 -1.81 4.10 3.79
N ALA A 100 -2.59 5.16 3.65
CA ALA A 100 -4.03 5.15 3.83
C ALA A 100 -4.73 5.80 2.64
N GLY A 101 -5.95 5.37 2.35
CA GLY A 101 -6.78 5.94 1.27
C GLY A 101 -7.56 4.88 0.52
N GLY A 102 -8.69 5.25 -0.07
CA GLY A 102 -9.52 4.36 -0.87
C GLY A 102 -8.79 3.81 -2.09
N ASN A 103 -9.35 2.79 -2.71
CA ASN A 103 -8.82 2.25 -3.96
C ASN A 103 -8.84 3.33 -5.06
N GLY A 104 -7.81 3.40 -5.88
CA GLY A 104 -7.69 4.45 -6.91
C GLY A 104 -7.26 5.83 -6.40
N SER A 105 -7.04 6.02 -5.10
CA SER A 105 -6.61 7.31 -4.54
C SER A 105 -5.18 7.72 -4.91
N GLY A 106 -4.32 6.80 -5.37
CA GLY A 106 -2.95 7.09 -5.78
C GLY A 106 -1.86 6.68 -4.76
N LYS A 107 -2.18 5.86 -3.75
CA LYS A 107 -1.20 5.37 -2.76
C LYS A 107 0.04 4.77 -3.40
N SER A 108 -0.12 3.76 -4.25
CA SER A 108 1.01 3.07 -4.88
C SER A 108 1.83 4.01 -5.77
N THR A 109 1.18 4.96 -6.46
CA THR A 109 1.87 6.01 -7.22
C THR A 109 2.72 6.90 -6.30
N PHE A 110 2.21 7.23 -5.11
CA PHE A 110 2.98 7.97 -4.12
C PHE A 110 4.17 7.14 -3.61
N CYS A 111 3.96 5.85 -3.31
CA CYS A 111 5.00 4.91 -2.88
C CYS A 111 6.15 4.84 -3.89
N ASP A 112 5.87 4.79 -5.18
CA ASP A 112 6.90 4.80 -6.22
C ASP A 112 7.74 6.08 -6.20
N GLY A 113 7.12 7.20 -5.85
CA GLY A 113 7.82 8.47 -5.72
C GLY A 113 8.78 8.54 -4.54
N ILE A 114 8.51 7.79 -3.48
CA ILE A 114 9.35 7.78 -2.28
C ILE A 114 10.32 6.59 -2.22
N ARG A 115 10.07 5.53 -2.99
CA ARG A 115 10.88 4.30 -3.00
C ARG A 115 12.40 4.53 -3.03
N PRO A 116 12.96 5.39 -3.91
CA PRO A 116 14.42 5.60 -3.97
C PRO A 116 15.03 6.24 -2.73
N TYR A 117 14.19 6.73 -1.82
CA TYR A 117 14.60 7.50 -0.64
C TYR A 117 14.29 6.81 0.68
N LEU A 118 13.89 5.54 0.63
CA LEU A 118 13.62 4.71 1.81
C LEU A 118 14.95 4.15 2.36
N GLU A 119 15.56 4.88 3.28
CA GLU A 119 16.84 4.53 3.89
C GLU A 119 16.68 3.49 5.02
N GLY A 120 16.18 2.31 4.67
CA GLY A 120 15.91 1.24 5.62
C GLY A 120 14.56 1.32 6.33
N ASP A 121 13.74 2.31 6.00
CA ASP A 121 12.34 2.40 6.42
C ASP A 121 11.47 1.39 5.67
N TRP A 122 10.35 1.01 6.28
CA TRP A 122 9.36 0.13 5.66
C TRP A 122 8.09 0.88 5.31
N VAL A 123 7.42 0.44 4.26
CA VAL A 123 6.10 0.97 3.86
C VAL A 123 5.10 -0.17 3.83
N ILE A 124 3.96 0.02 4.47
CA ILE A 124 2.78 -0.85 4.33
C ILE A 124 1.80 -0.11 3.43
N ASP A 125 1.77 -0.47 2.15
CA ASP A 125 0.86 0.09 1.15
C ASP A 125 -0.47 -0.66 1.19
N ALA A 126 -1.31 -0.25 2.13
CA ALA A 126 -2.64 -0.77 2.36
C ALA A 126 -3.68 0.37 2.30
N THR A 127 -4.97 0.01 2.36
CA THR A 127 -6.05 1.01 2.44
C THR A 127 -6.24 1.56 3.85
N LEU A 128 -5.91 0.79 4.88
CA LEU A 128 -6.28 0.94 6.29
C LEU A 128 -7.81 0.86 6.51
N ALA A 129 -8.52 0.14 5.63
CA ALA A 129 -9.96 -0.08 5.79
C ALA A 129 -10.31 -1.07 6.94
N SER A 130 -9.38 -1.92 7.35
CA SER A 130 -9.50 -2.74 8.56
C SER A 130 -8.84 -2.03 9.74
N LEU A 131 -9.65 -1.41 10.60
CA LEU A 131 -9.18 -0.71 11.78
C LEU A 131 -8.42 -1.65 12.73
N GLU A 132 -8.97 -2.83 13.01
CA GLU A 132 -8.36 -3.84 13.90
C GLU A 132 -6.95 -4.26 13.43
N ALA A 133 -6.80 -4.56 12.14
CA ALA A 133 -5.50 -4.96 11.58
C ALA A 133 -4.48 -3.82 11.65
N ALA A 134 -4.90 -2.60 11.35
CA ALA A 134 -4.06 -1.41 11.43
C ALA A 134 -3.63 -1.12 12.87
N HIS A 135 -4.57 -1.17 13.81
CA HIS A 135 -4.33 -0.96 15.22
C HIS A 135 -3.30 -1.95 15.78
N ARG A 136 -3.50 -3.26 15.55
CA ARG A 136 -2.56 -4.30 15.99
C ARG A 136 -1.16 -4.08 15.43
N THR A 137 -1.03 -3.78 14.14
CA THR A 137 0.28 -3.56 13.51
C THR A 137 0.96 -2.31 14.06
N LEU A 138 0.22 -1.23 14.34
CA LEU A 138 0.75 -0.03 14.99
C LEU A 138 1.24 -0.31 16.41
N GLU A 139 0.48 -1.10 17.20
CA GLU A 139 0.92 -1.50 18.53
C GLU A 139 2.26 -2.24 18.50
N GLU A 140 2.41 -3.20 17.59
CA GLU A 140 3.65 -3.95 17.42
C GLU A 140 4.82 -3.03 16.99
N VAL A 141 4.58 -2.07 16.07
CA VAL A 141 5.60 -1.09 15.66
C VAL A 141 6.09 -0.26 16.86
N PHE A 142 5.17 0.25 17.67
CA PHE A 142 5.56 1.04 18.84
C PHE A 142 6.20 0.18 19.94
N ALA A 143 5.78 -1.08 20.11
CA ALA A 143 6.36 -2.00 21.10
C ALA A 143 7.85 -2.29 20.85
N ILE A 144 8.30 -2.29 19.61
CA ILE A 144 9.73 -2.48 19.26
C ILE A 144 10.53 -1.17 19.26
N GLY A 145 9.93 -0.04 19.63
CA GLY A 145 10.57 1.27 19.66
C GLY A 145 10.79 1.91 18.28
N ALA A 146 10.09 1.44 17.25
CA ALA A 146 10.08 2.07 15.94
C ALA A 146 9.07 3.23 15.89
N ASN A 147 9.26 4.14 14.94
CA ASN A 147 8.33 5.24 14.68
C ASN A 147 7.24 4.80 13.69
N ALA A 148 6.03 5.32 13.85
CA ALA A 148 4.95 5.11 12.90
C ALA A 148 4.48 6.43 12.28
N VAL A 149 4.19 6.39 10.99
CA VAL A 149 3.63 7.52 10.24
C VAL A 149 2.52 7.02 9.34
N ILE A 150 1.36 7.67 9.34
CA ILE A 150 0.30 7.44 8.37
C ILE A 150 0.37 8.54 7.30
N ILE A 151 0.40 8.13 6.02
CA ILE A 151 0.23 9.03 4.88
C ILE A 151 -1.10 8.72 4.23
N HIS A 152 -2.09 9.57 4.47
CA HIS A 152 -3.45 9.44 3.95
C HIS A 152 -3.57 10.19 2.64
N ILE A 153 -3.73 9.45 1.53
CA ILE A 153 -3.99 10.01 0.20
C ILE A 153 -5.50 10.14 0.01
N ILE A 154 -5.96 11.36 -0.08
CA ILE A 154 -7.38 11.72 -0.24
C ILE A 154 -7.62 12.04 -1.71
N ARG A 155 -8.62 11.41 -2.29
CA ARG A 155 -9.09 11.69 -3.65
C ARG A 155 -10.60 11.61 -3.68
N ASP A 156 -11.21 12.47 -4.47
CA ASP A 156 -12.64 12.38 -4.73
C ASP A 156 -13.01 10.97 -5.20
N PRO A 157 -14.09 10.34 -4.67
CA PRO A 157 -14.42 8.95 -5.03
C PRO A 157 -14.76 8.76 -6.51
N GLU A 158 -15.43 9.71 -7.17
CA GLU A 158 -15.75 9.60 -8.59
C GLU A 158 -14.48 9.68 -9.43
N GLU A 159 -13.61 10.66 -9.13
CA GLU A 159 -12.29 10.78 -9.75
C GLU A 159 -11.41 9.53 -9.50
N ALA A 160 -11.45 8.97 -8.30
CA ALA A 160 -10.69 7.75 -7.97
C ALA A 160 -11.22 6.53 -8.74
N TRP A 161 -12.54 6.46 -8.96
CA TRP A 161 -13.16 5.38 -9.73
C TRP A 161 -12.82 5.50 -11.22
N GLU A 162 -13.16 6.64 -11.84
CA GLU A 162 -13.00 6.87 -13.28
C GLU A 162 -11.52 6.87 -13.70
N ASN A 163 -10.72 7.74 -13.07
CA ASN A 163 -9.34 7.99 -13.45
C ASN A 163 -8.31 7.15 -12.67
N GLY A 164 -8.77 6.37 -11.70
CA GLY A 164 -7.93 5.45 -10.93
C GLY A 164 -8.22 3.99 -11.23
N VAL A 165 -9.42 3.51 -10.92
CA VAL A 165 -9.79 2.09 -11.00
C VAL A 165 -10.08 1.68 -12.44
N LEU A 166 -11.03 2.33 -13.12
CA LEU A 166 -11.44 1.96 -14.47
C LEU A 166 -10.31 2.13 -15.48
N LYS A 167 -9.55 3.21 -15.37
CA LYS A 167 -8.41 3.45 -16.25
C LYS A 167 -7.35 2.34 -16.13
N ARG A 168 -7.04 1.88 -14.91
CA ARG A 168 -6.11 0.75 -14.70
C ARG A 168 -6.63 -0.56 -15.27
N ALA A 169 -7.92 -0.86 -15.03
CA ALA A 169 -8.56 -2.06 -15.55
C ALA A 169 -8.53 -2.08 -17.09
N ALA A 170 -8.82 -0.95 -17.75
CA ALA A 170 -8.77 -0.81 -19.21
C ALA A 170 -7.37 -1.07 -19.80
N HIS A 171 -6.31 -0.90 -19.02
CA HIS A 171 -4.93 -1.17 -19.44
C HIS A 171 -4.41 -2.55 -18.95
N GLY A 172 -5.32 -3.46 -18.58
CA GLY A 172 -4.95 -4.82 -18.16
C GLY A 172 -4.24 -4.90 -16.81
N SER A 173 -4.36 -3.86 -15.97
CA SER A 173 -3.82 -3.85 -14.63
C SER A 173 -4.87 -4.26 -13.59
N HIS A 174 -4.49 -4.27 -12.31
CA HIS A 174 -5.35 -4.69 -11.21
C HIS A 174 -6.71 -3.98 -11.22
N CYS A 175 -7.79 -4.76 -11.23
CA CYS A 175 -9.15 -4.27 -11.07
C CYS A 175 -9.61 -4.38 -9.59
N THR A 176 -10.51 -3.50 -9.21
CA THR A 176 -11.10 -3.49 -7.87
C THR A 176 -12.62 -3.65 -8.01
N PRO A 177 -13.24 -4.64 -7.35
CA PRO A 177 -14.70 -4.77 -7.32
C PRO A 177 -15.35 -3.50 -6.75
N ARG A 178 -16.52 -3.10 -7.28
CA ARG A 178 -17.20 -1.85 -6.92
C ARG A 178 -17.54 -1.76 -5.43
N ASN A 179 -18.04 -2.84 -4.85
CA ASN A 179 -18.37 -2.91 -3.43
C ASN A 179 -17.12 -2.74 -2.52
N VAL A 180 -15.96 -3.28 -2.92
CA VAL A 180 -14.69 -3.09 -2.20
C VAL A 180 -14.21 -1.64 -2.31
N PHE A 181 -14.37 -1.04 -3.48
CA PHE A 181 -14.06 0.37 -3.71
C PHE A 181 -14.88 1.27 -2.79
N GLU A 182 -16.21 1.12 -2.79
CA GLU A 182 -17.13 1.92 -1.97
C GLU A 182 -16.84 1.75 -0.47
N PHE A 183 -16.64 0.51 -0.03
CA PHE A 183 -16.28 0.23 1.36
C PHE A 183 -15.01 0.97 1.79
N THR A 184 -13.94 0.89 0.99
CA THR A 184 -12.68 1.52 1.36
C THR A 184 -12.78 3.05 1.39
N HIS A 185 -13.49 3.67 0.43
CA HIS A 185 -13.69 5.13 0.42
C HIS A 185 -14.55 5.61 1.58
N LYS A 186 -15.51 4.81 2.04
CA LYS A 186 -16.39 5.14 3.17
C LYS A 186 -15.68 5.06 4.52
N THR A 187 -14.79 4.08 4.71
CA THR A 187 -14.29 3.73 6.05
C THR A 187 -12.92 4.29 6.39
N VAL A 188 -12.07 4.53 5.40
CA VAL A 188 -10.65 4.87 5.65
C VAL A 188 -10.47 6.18 6.40
N ALA A 189 -11.25 7.21 6.10
CA ALA A 189 -11.10 8.52 6.76
C ALA A 189 -11.37 8.43 8.27
N ASP A 190 -12.44 7.73 8.65
CA ASP A 190 -12.82 7.52 10.05
C ASP A 190 -11.79 6.65 10.78
N ASN A 191 -11.31 5.57 10.12
CA ASN A 191 -10.28 4.72 10.70
C ASN A 191 -8.98 5.49 10.95
N VAL A 192 -8.55 6.33 10.01
CA VAL A 192 -7.35 7.17 10.19
C VAL A 192 -7.53 8.16 11.33
N ALA A 193 -8.70 8.77 11.47
CA ALA A 193 -9.00 9.69 12.57
C ALA A 193 -8.97 8.96 13.94
N THR A 194 -9.55 7.77 14.00
CA THR A 194 -9.52 6.91 15.22
C THR A 194 -8.09 6.55 15.60
N LEU A 195 -7.28 6.06 14.64
CA LEU A 195 -5.88 5.68 14.91
C LEU A 195 -5.04 6.89 15.34
N GLU A 196 -5.25 8.05 14.71
CA GLU A 196 -4.55 9.30 15.10
C GLU A 196 -4.83 9.68 16.55
N GLN A 197 -6.08 9.58 16.97
CA GLN A 197 -6.48 9.87 18.35
C GLN A 197 -5.90 8.85 19.34
N GLU A 198 -6.05 7.56 19.06
CA GLU A 198 -5.63 6.48 19.97
C GLU A 198 -4.11 6.41 20.15
N PHE A 199 -3.34 6.68 19.09
CA PHE A 199 -1.89 6.62 19.12
C PHE A 199 -1.19 7.98 19.25
N ALA A 200 -1.93 9.07 19.49
CA ALA A 200 -1.35 10.40 19.67
C ALA A 200 -0.28 10.45 20.76
N SER A 201 -0.55 9.81 21.90
CA SER A 201 0.39 9.74 23.04
C SER A 201 1.65 8.89 22.75
N LYS A 202 1.59 7.99 21.76
CA LYS A 202 2.72 7.18 21.29
C LYS A 202 3.52 7.87 20.18
N GLY A 203 3.11 9.08 19.75
CA GLY A 203 3.83 9.88 18.75
C GLY A 203 3.49 9.55 17.30
N LEU A 204 2.34 8.92 17.03
CA LEU A 204 1.86 8.70 15.66
C LEU A 204 1.71 10.05 14.93
N GLN A 205 2.30 10.13 13.76
CA GLN A 205 2.15 11.30 12.87
C GLN A 205 1.24 10.94 11.69
N VAL A 206 0.30 11.82 11.35
CA VAL A 206 -0.61 11.65 10.22
C VAL A 206 -0.45 12.81 9.24
N TYR A 207 -0.18 12.48 7.99
CA TYR A 207 -0.08 13.44 6.88
C TYR A 207 -1.22 13.21 5.89
N ARG A 208 -2.07 14.21 5.68
CA ARG A 208 -3.16 14.18 4.71
C ARG A 208 -2.73 14.86 3.41
N ILE A 209 -2.93 14.19 2.29
CA ILE A 209 -2.48 14.65 0.98
C ILE A 209 -3.63 14.55 -0.01
N GLU A 210 -4.09 15.72 -0.48
CA GLU A 210 -5.06 15.82 -1.54
C GLU A 210 -4.42 15.42 -2.88
N ASN A 211 -5.02 14.44 -3.56
CA ASN A 211 -4.68 14.04 -4.93
C ASN A 211 -5.83 14.48 -5.86
N LYS A 212 -5.61 15.62 -6.51
CA LYS A 212 -6.56 16.25 -7.44
C LYS A 212 -6.32 15.81 -8.86
#